data_743042b19b9b947bb1caaa4d79d7c1bb
#
_entry.id   743042b19b9b947bb1caaa4d79d7c1bb
#
_cell.length_a   1.000
_cell.length_b   1.000
_cell.length_c   1.000
_cell.angle_alpha   90.00
_cell.angle_beta   90.00
_cell.angle_gamma   90.00
#
_symmetry.space_group_name_H-M   'P 1'
#
loop_
_entity.id
_entity.type
_entity.pdbx_description
1 polymer ?
#
loop_
_entity_poly.entity_id
_entity_poly.type
_entity_poly.pdbx_seq_one_letter_code
_entity_poly.pdbx_strand_id
1 'polypeptide(L)'
;HDVTLLNGFRLEEAFSEYRMSPAAAKGTTCQDCHMGKEQGVPSGYEEGPAAVVGGKETNPRKLTNHIFAGPDYSVIHPGLFPHNVEAQELATMREWLQFDHEAGWGTDKFEDTVPEDMKFPSRWESVDDRYDAREILNVQFERLEWVRQKRLEVLNNGYSLGETVVTRSDKGGLAFKVKVENLTDGHNVPTGFAAERLVFMQVTVTDSTGKAIFKSGDYDPNGDVRDHESAYVINGDLPLDDQLFDLRGRILVTNSRGGERERVIPVPYPITTIPFLRPTTRSLILTGESPVERINRRSLAPLDFKWAKYKVDGDLLTGKGPYKAKMDFIAGMA
;
A
#
# COMPACT_ATOMS: atom_id res chain seq x y z
N HIS A 1 5.23 6.94 -15.56
CA HIS A 1 5.66 6.94 -14.14
C HIS A 1 6.12 8.33 -13.64
N ASP A 2 6.06 9.36 -14.49
CA ASP A 2 5.99 10.75 -14.07
C ASP A 2 4.68 11.30 -14.58
N VAL A 3 3.88 11.86 -13.70
CA VAL A 3 2.60 12.49 -14.05
C VAL A 3 2.66 13.95 -13.66
N THR A 4 2.57 14.81 -14.68
CA THR A 4 2.43 16.25 -14.51
C THR A 4 1.08 16.67 -15.09
N LEU A 5 0.23 17.26 -14.27
CA LEU A 5 -1.06 17.73 -14.69
C LEU A 5 -0.95 18.97 -15.61
N LEU A 6 -2.01 19.30 -16.34
CA LEU A 6 -2.03 20.42 -17.29
C LEU A 6 -1.65 21.78 -16.67
N ASN A 7 -1.91 21.94 -15.37
CA ASN A 7 -1.53 23.12 -14.60
C ASN A 7 -0.06 23.11 -14.12
N GLY A 8 0.74 22.11 -14.48
CA GLY A 8 2.13 21.97 -14.03
C GLY A 8 2.31 21.32 -12.66
N PHE A 9 1.23 20.89 -11.99
CA PHE A 9 1.35 20.15 -10.73
C PHE A 9 1.96 18.77 -10.96
N ARG A 10 3.07 18.47 -10.29
CA ARG A 10 3.79 17.20 -10.39
C ARG A 10 3.22 16.20 -9.40
N LEU A 11 2.33 15.34 -9.91
CA LEU A 11 1.61 14.35 -9.11
C LEU A 11 2.53 13.16 -8.76
N GLU A 12 3.22 12.63 -9.76
CA GLU A 12 4.12 11.48 -9.62
C GLU A 12 5.50 11.81 -10.21
N GLU A 13 6.56 11.24 -9.66
CA GLU A 13 7.95 11.51 -10.05
C GLU A 13 8.85 10.25 -10.07
N ALA A 14 8.25 9.06 -10.10
CA ALA A 14 9.00 7.80 -10.00
C ALA A 14 10.11 7.66 -11.06
N PHE A 15 9.85 8.12 -12.29
CA PHE A 15 10.87 8.09 -13.36
C PHE A 15 11.97 9.15 -13.16
N SER A 16 11.61 10.34 -12.71
CA SER A 16 12.60 11.38 -12.38
C SER A 16 13.49 10.95 -11.23
N GLU A 17 12.92 10.33 -10.19
CA GLU A 17 13.67 9.77 -9.07
C GLU A 17 14.64 8.68 -9.55
N TYR A 18 14.15 7.74 -10.36
CA TYR A 18 14.98 6.70 -10.97
C TYR A 18 16.14 7.27 -11.79
N ARG A 19 15.89 8.26 -12.64
CA ARG A 19 16.95 8.86 -13.48
C ARG A 19 18.11 9.43 -12.69
N MET A 20 17.88 9.84 -11.46
CA MET A 20 18.90 10.40 -10.56
C MET A 20 19.49 9.34 -9.62
N SER A 21 19.08 8.09 -9.75
CA SER A 21 19.42 7.02 -8.83
C SER A 21 20.73 6.32 -9.21
N PRO A 22 21.39 5.63 -8.24
CA PRO A 22 22.53 4.77 -8.53
C PRO A 22 22.22 3.62 -9.51
N ALA A 23 20.99 3.09 -9.51
CA ALA A 23 20.58 2.04 -10.45
C ALA A 23 20.61 2.53 -11.90
N ALA A 24 20.10 3.74 -12.17
CA ALA A 24 20.17 4.31 -13.51
C ALA A 24 21.62 4.55 -13.96
N ALA A 25 22.50 4.98 -13.06
CA ALA A 25 23.92 5.17 -13.35
C ALA A 25 24.64 3.85 -13.70
N LYS A 26 24.14 2.71 -13.20
CA LYS A 26 24.63 1.35 -13.52
C LYS A 26 24.00 0.76 -14.77
N GLY A 27 22.98 1.41 -15.35
CA GLY A 27 22.19 0.90 -16.47
C GLY A 27 21.13 -0.15 -16.09
N THR A 28 20.86 -0.33 -14.80
CA THR A 28 19.76 -1.19 -14.32
C THR A 28 18.43 -0.49 -14.60
N THR A 29 17.52 -1.17 -15.30
CA THR A 29 16.24 -0.58 -15.72
C THR A 29 15.10 -0.95 -14.77
N CYS A 30 13.95 -0.28 -14.94
CA CYS A 30 12.74 -0.61 -14.18
C CYS A 30 12.34 -2.08 -14.41
N GLN A 31 12.50 -2.56 -15.65
CA GLN A 31 12.16 -3.91 -16.05
C GLN A 31 13.04 -4.96 -15.36
N ASP A 32 14.30 -4.64 -15.09
CA ASP A 32 15.21 -5.58 -14.43
C ASP A 32 14.76 -5.91 -12.99
N CYS A 33 14.11 -4.96 -12.32
CA CYS A 33 13.62 -5.14 -10.96
C CYS A 33 12.15 -5.55 -10.89
N HIS A 34 11.28 -5.02 -11.77
CA HIS A 34 9.84 -5.16 -11.68
C HIS A 34 9.22 -6.10 -12.70
N MET A 35 9.92 -6.43 -13.78
CA MET A 35 9.41 -7.17 -14.93
C MET A 35 10.42 -8.23 -15.40
N GLY A 36 11.04 -8.94 -14.47
CA GLY A 36 12.00 -9.99 -14.77
C GLY A 36 11.34 -11.27 -15.28
N LYS A 37 12.14 -12.29 -15.50
CA LYS A 37 11.69 -13.62 -15.95
C LYS A 37 10.78 -14.27 -14.92
N GLU A 38 11.13 -14.15 -13.64
CA GLU A 38 10.25 -14.42 -12.53
C GLU A 38 9.71 -13.08 -12.01
N GLN A 39 8.42 -13.02 -11.81
CA GLN A 39 7.76 -11.78 -11.41
C GLN A 39 8.30 -11.26 -10.08
N GLY A 40 8.62 -9.98 -10.02
CA GLY A 40 9.13 -9.34 -8.82
C GLY A 40 10.58 -9.68 -8.46
N VAL A 41 11.27 -10.46 -9.30
CA VAL A 41 12.68 -10.81 -9.13
C VAL A 41 13.47 -10.27 -10.32
N PRO A 42 14.57 -9.55 -10.12
CA PRO A 42 15.50 -9.18 -11.18
C PRO A 42 16.02 -10.46 -11.84
N SER A 43 15.76 -10.64 -13.11
CA SER A 43 16.16 -11.87 -13.80
C SER A 43 16.44 -11.65 -15.28
N GLY A 44 17.03 -12.66 -15.90
CA GLY A 44 17.25 -12.69 -17.35
C GLY A 44 15.92 -12.71 -18.10
N TYR A 45 16.01 -12.29 -19.33
CA TYR A 45 14.91 -12.27 -20.27
C TYR A 45 15.06 -13.41 -21.26
N GLU A 46 13.94 -14.01 -21.64
CA GLU A 46 13.91 -14.88 -22.81
C GLU A 46 13.97 -14.04 -24.08
N GLU A 47 14.52 -14.59 -25.12
CA GLU A 47 14.52 -13.97 -26.44
C GLU A 47 13.50 -14.65 -27.33
N GLY A 48 12.74 -13.83 -28.03
CA GLY A 48 11.71 -14.33 -28.94
C GLY A 48 10.93 -13.22 -29.60
N PRO A 49 9.98 -13.56 -30.49
CA PRO A 49 9.08 -12.57 -31.08
C PRO A 49 8.14 -12.03 -30.03
N ALA A 50 8.05 -10.70 -29.93
CA ALA A 50 7.18 -10.05 -28.96
C ALA A 50 5.73 -9.97 -29.38
N ALA A 51 5.43 -10.16 -30.67
CA ALA A 51 4.07 -10.12 -31.21
C ALA A 51 4.01 -10.81 -32.58
N VAL A 52 2.80 -11.13 -32.98
CA VAL A 52 2.46 -11.52 -34.37
C VAL A 52 1.65 -10.38 -34.98
N VAL A 53 2.16 -9.77 -36.04
CA VAL A 53 1.51 -8.65 -36.74
C VAL A 53 1.24 -9.07 -38.17
N GLY A 54 -0.03 -9.04 -38.58
CA GLY A 54 -0.43 -9.47 -39.94
C GLY A 54 -0.04 -10.91 -40.29
N GLY A 55 -0.07 -11.81 -39.30
CA GLY A 55 0.28 -13.21 -39.44
C GLY A 55 1.79 -13.50 -39.47
N LYS A 56 2.65 -12.50 -39.25
CA LYS A 56 4.11 -12.66 -39.17
C LYS A 56 4.61 -12.31 -37.78
N GLU A 57 5.52 -13.13 -37.28
CA GLU A 57 6.24 -12.86 -36.06
C GLU A 57 7.15 -11.63 -36.22
N THR A 58 7.21 -10.81 -35.17
CA THR A 58 8.19 -9.73 -35.08
C THR A 58 9.59 -10.29 -34.89
N ASN A 59 10.62 -9.49 -35.19
CA ASN A 59 11.99 -9.89 -34.94
C ASN A 59 12.20 -10.26 -33.46
N PRO A 60 12.98 -11.31 -33.16
CA PRO A 60 13.30 -11.69 -31.80
C PRO A 60 13.91 -10.52 -31.03
N ARG A 61 13.51 -10.38 -29.79
CA ARG A 61 14.05 -9.43 -28.82
C ARG A 61 13.94 -9.99 -27.41
N LYS A 62 14.58 -9.37 -26.45
CA LYS A 62 14.36 -9.69 -25.03
C LYS A 62 12.89 -9.53 -24.68
N LEU A 63 12.33 -10.58 -24.11
CA LEU A 63 10.95 -10.63 -23.59
C LEU A 63 10.98 -10.46 -22.08
N THR A 64 10.16 -9.54 -21.59
CA THR A 64 9.90 -9.41 -20.15
C THR A 64 8.47 -9.80 -19.88
N ASN A 65 8.18 -10.38 -18.73
CA ASN A 65 6.77 -10.46 -18.32
C ASN A 65 6.23 -9.05 -18.08
N HIS A 66 4.92 -8.88 -18.26
CA HIS A 66 4.25 -7.60 -18.04
C HIS A 66 3.54 -7.53 -16.69
N ILE A 67 3.81 -8.47 -15.80
CA ILE A 67 3.31 -8.42 -14.43
C ILE A 67 4.28 -7.57 -13.65
N PHE A 68 3.89 -6.33 -13.46
CA PHE A 68 4.68 -5.35 -12.73
C PHE A 68 4.50 -5.59 -11.23
N ALA A 69 5.47 -6.24 -10.58
CA ALA A 69 5.44 -6.43 -9.15
C ALA A 69 5.66 -5.11 -8.43
N GLY A 70 4.65 -4.67 -7.69
CA GLY A 70 4.66 -3.44 -6.89
C GLY A 70 4.17 -3.70 -5.47
N PRO A 71 4.16 -2.68 -4.61
CA PRO A 71 3.73 -2.82 -3.22
C PRO A 71 2.21 -2.89 -3.06
N ASP A 72 1.45 -2.61 -4.11
CA ASP A 72 0.01 -2.45 -4.05
C ASP A 72 -0.71 -3.79 -3.91
N TYR A 73 -1.88 -3.74 -3.29
CA TYR A 73 -2.73 -4.88 -3.04
C TYR A 73 -3.87 -4.95 -4.06
N SER A 74 -4.16 -6.15 -4.57
CA SER A 74 -5.34 -6.36 -5.41
C SER A 74 -6.60 -6.40 -4.55
N VAL A 75 -7.57 -5.55 -4.91
CA VAL A 75 -8.90 -5.51 -4.28
C VAL A 75 -9.98 -6.16 -5.15
N ILE A 76 -9.58 -6.86 -6.20
CA ILE A 76 -10.50 -7.46 -7.17
C ILE A 76 -10.93 -8.83 -6.67
N HIS A 77 -12.23 -9.14 -6.81
CA HIS A 77 -12.77 -10.43 -6.44
C HIS A 77 -12.07 -11.56 -7.22
N PRO A 78 -11.61 -12.64 -6.56
CA PRO A 78 -10.82 -13.69 -7.19
C PRO A 78 -11.49 -14.34 -8.42
N GLY A 79 -12.80 -14.56 -8.42
CA GLY A 79 -13.53 -15.17 -9.53
C GLY A 79 -13.62 -14.28 -10.78
N LEU A 80 -13.38 -12.99 -10.64
CA LEU A 80 -13.52 -11.99 -11.72
C LEU A 80 -12.19 -11.51 -12.27
N PHE A 81 -11.09 -11.85 -11.63
CA PHE A 81 -9.77 -11.35 -11.98
C PHE A 81 -8.73 -12.48 -12.14
N PRO A 82 -7.79 -12.32 -13.07
CA PRO A 82 -7.83 -11.48 -14.27
C PRO A 82 -8.93 -11.98 -15.17
N HIS A 83 -9.33 -11.26 -16.20
CA HIS A 83 -10.36 -11.61 -17.18
C HIS A 83 -10.44 -13.14 -17.42
N ASN A 84 -11.23 -13.82 -16.61
CA ASN A 84 -11.31 -15.28 -16.62
C ASN A 84 -12.52 -15.71 -17.44
N VAL A 85 -12.27 -16.32 -18.58
CA VAL A 85 -13.35 -16.76 -19.51
C VAL A 85 -14.24 -17.79 -18.86
N GLU A 86 -13.68 -18.77 -18.14
CA GLU A 86 -14.43 -19.83 -17.45
C GLU A 86 -15.35 -19.24 -16.38
N ALA A 87 -14.83 -18.25 -15.61
CA ALA A 87 -15.64 -17.56 -14.62
C ALA A 87 -16.79 -16.77 -15.24
N GLN A 88 -16.61 -16.19 -16.42
CA GLN A 88 -17.66 -15.47 -17.14
C GLN A 88 -18.70 -16.39 -17.77
N GLU A 89 -18.28 -17.56 -18.21
CA GLU A 89 -19.18 -18.57 -18.75
C GLU A 89 -20.03 -19.22 -17.64
N LEU A 90 -19.43 -19.41 -16.46
CA LEU A 90 -20.12 -20.02 -15.32
C LEU A 90 -21.17 -19.09 -14.70
N ALA A 91 -20.83 -17.82 -14.44
CA ALA A 91 -21.73 -16.91 -13.76
C ALA A 91 -21.44 -15.45 -14.10
N THR A 92 -22.47 -14.61 -13.97
CA THR A 92 -22.32 -13.14 -14.08
C THR A 92 -21.58 -12.56 -12.86
N MET A 93 -21.04 -11.36 -13.01
CA MET A 93 -20.39 -10.63 -11.92
C MET A 93 -21.29 -10.54 -10.67
N ARG A 94 -22.59 -10.28 -10.87
CA ARG A 94 -23.54 -10.16 -9.77
C ARG A 94 -23.71 -11.48 -9.00
N GLU A 95 -23.69 -12.59 -9.70
CA GLU A 95 -23.81 -13.92 -9.13
C GLU A 95 -22.52 -14.32 -8.39
N TRP A 96 -21.35 -14.00 -8.98
CA TRP A 96 -20.06 -14.19 -8.31
C TRP A 96 -19.96 -13.45 -6.98
N LEU A 97 -20.51 -12.23 -6.87
CA LEU A 97 -20.55 -11.49 -5.61
C LEU A 97 -21.46 -12.13 -4.56
N GLN A 98 -22.30 -13.10 -4.94
CA GLN A 98 -23.14 -13.85 -4.03
C GLN A 98 -22.52 -15.20 -3.64
N PHE A 99 -21.42 -15.60 -4.27
CA PHE A 99 -20.73 -16.84 -3.95
C PHE A 99 -19.90 -16.68 -2.67
N ASP A 100 -20.28 -17.39 -1.62
CA ASP A 100 -19.60 -17.30 -0.34
C ASP A 100 -18.42 -18.29 -0.26
N HIS A 101 -17.27 -17.87 -0.75
CA HIS A 101 -16.06 -18.66 -0.69
C HIS A 101 -15.49 -18.79 0.72
N GLU A 102 -15.76 -17.83 1.61
CA GLU A 102 -15.30 -17.85 3.00
C GLU A 102 -16.07 -18.86 3.84
N ALA A 103 -17.36 -19.04 3.56
CA ALA A 103 -18.16 -20.12 4.16
C ALA A 103 -17.69 -21.52 3.71
N GLY A 104 -16.91 -21.59 2.64
CA GLY A 104 -16.37 -22.85 2.14
C GLY A 104 -17.19 -23.50 1.02
N TRP A 105 -18.10 -22.78 0.37
CA TRP A 105 -18.91 -23.33 -0.73
C TRP A 105 -18.04 -24.00 -1.79
N GLY A 106 -18.48 -25.17 -2.26
CA GLY A 106 -17.78 -26.00 -3.24
C GLY A 106 -16.54 -26.71 -2.69
N THR A 107 -16.44 -26.89 -1.38
CA THR A 107 -15.45 -27.78 -0.77
C THR A 107 -16.11 -29.01 -0.17
N ASP A 108 -15.46 -30.17 -0.20
CA ASP A 108 -15.98 -31.40 0.40
C ASP A 108 -16.43 -31.18 1.85
N LYS A 109 -15.61 -30.50 2.63
CA LYS A 109 -15.89 -30.18 4.02
C LYS A 109 -17.20 -29.43 4.22
N PHE A 110 -17.53 -28.53 3.32
CA PHE A 110 -18.80 -27.78 3.40
C PHE A 110 -19.96 -28.61 2.84
N GLU A 111 -19.80 -29.15 1.64
CA GLU A 111 -20.89 -29.84 0.92
C GLU A 111 -21.35 -31.12 1.62
N ASP A 112 -20.45 -31.84 2.30
CA ASP A 112 -20.76 -33.00 3.11
C ASP A 112 -21.53 -32.66 4.40
N THR A 113 -21.52 -31.42 4.83
CA THR A 113 -22.09 -30.97 6.12
C THR A 113 -23.16 -29.90 5.99
N VAL A 114 -23.49 -29.48 4.76
CA VAL A 114 -24.51 -28.46 4.52
C VAL A 114 -25.88 -28.93 4.98
N PRO A 115 -26.65 -28.14 5.77
CA PRO A 115 -28.00 -28.50 6.17
C PRO A 115 -28.96 -28.60 4.97
N GLU A 116 -29.88 -29.58 5.00
CA GLU A 116 -30.86 -29.79 3.91
C GLU A 116 -31.78 -28.57 3.68
N ASP A 117 -31.99 -27.73 4.70
CA ASP A 117 -32.85 -26.56 4.66
C ASP A 117 -32.05 -25.27 4.26
N MET A 118 -30.76 -25.37 4.04
CA MET A 118 -29.95 -24.26 3.61
C MET A 118 -30.33 -23.80 2.21
N LYS A 119 -30.59 -22.50 2.06
CA LYS A 119 -30.95 -21.89 0.78
C LYS A 119 -29.76 -21.18 0.18
N PHE A 120 -29.52 -21.49 -1.08
CA PHE A 120 -28.53 -20.80 -1.89
C PHE A 120 -29.19 -19.79 -2.85
N PRO A 121 -28.44 -18.76 -3.32
CA PRO A 121 -28.87 -17.99 -4.48
C PRO A 121 -29.10 -18.93 -5.68
N SER A 122 -30.06 -18.60 -6.54
CA SER A 122 -30.52 -19.49 -7.64
C SER A 122 -29.37 -20.00 -8.53
N ARG A 123 -28.35 -19.21 -8.78
CA ARG A 123 -27.18 -19.64 -9.57
C ARG A 123 -26.36 -20.71 -8.86
N TRP A 124 -26.38 -20.72 -7.52
CA TRP A 124 -25.54 -21.57 -6.68
C TRP A 124 -26.30 -22.68 -5.98
N GLU A 125 -27.51 -22.98 -6.44
CA GLU A 125 -28.33 -24.12 -5.91
C GLU A 125 -27.70 -25.48 -6.22
N SER A 126 -27.09 -25.62 -7.42
CA SER A 126 -26.42 -26.85 -7.82
C SER A 126 -25.08 -26.99 -7.06
N VAL A 127 -24.88 -28.17 -6.49
CA VAL A 127 -23.62 -28.55 -5.86
C VAL A 127 -22.49 -28.61 -6.88
N ASP A 128 -22.76 -29.09 -8.08
CA ASP A 128 -21.76 -29.16 -9.16
C ASP A 128 -21.28 -27.75 -9.55
N ASP A 129 -22.19 -26.79 -9.70
CA ASP A 129 -21.85 -25.41 -9.99
C ASP A 129 -20.98 -24.77 -8.88
N ARG A 130 -21.23 -25.16 -7.62
CA ARG A 130 -20.40 -24.69 -6.51
C ARG A 130 -18.99 -25.30 -6.51
N TYR A 131 -18.85 -26.56 -6.91
CA TYR A 131 -17.54 -27.18 -7.11
C TYR A 131 -16.80 -26.55 -8.27
N ASP A 132 -17.45 -26.34 -9.42
CA ASP A 132 -16.83 -25.67 -10.57
C ASP A 132 -16.36 -24.25 -10.20
N ALA A 133 -17.21 -23.51 -9.48
CA ALA A 133 -16.82 -22.18 -8.98
C ALA A 133 -15.61 -22.24 -8.04
N ARG A 134 -15.56 -23.25 -7.16
CA ARG A 134 -14.43 -23.43 -6.23
C ARG A 134 -13.14 -23.77 -6.98
N GLU A 135 -13.19 -24.59 -8.01
CA GLU A 135 -12.03 -24.93 -8.82
C GLU A 135 -11.46 -23.68 -9.49
N ILE A 136 -12.32 -22.86 -10.11
CA ILE A 136 -11.93 -21.57 -10.71
C ILE A 136 -11.30 -20.68 -9.66
N LEU A 137 -11.90 -20.56 -8.46
CA LEU A 137 -11.39 -19.71 -7.39
C LEU A 137 -10.05 -20.20 -6.83
N ASN A 138 -9.86 -21.50 -6.69
CA ASN A 138 -8.61 -22.07 -6.19
C ASN A 138 -7.42 -21.66 -7.08
N VAL A 139 -7.58 -21.74 -8.41
CA VAL A 139 -6.57 -21.28 -9.36
C VAL A 139 -6.29 -19.79 -9.19
N GLN A 140 -7.31 -18.97 -8.93
CA GLN A 140 -7.13 -17.53 -8.71
C GLN A 140 -6.48 -17.25 -7.36
N PHE A 141 -6.82 -18.00 -6.31
CA PHE A 141 -6.19 -17.87 -4.99
C PHE A 141 -4.70 -18.17 -5.04
N GLU A 142 -4.29 -19.20 -5.78
CA GLU A 142 -2.86 -19.50 -5.97
C GLU A 142 -2.13 -18.35 -6.65
N ARG A 143 -2.71 -17.77 -7.69
CA ARG A 143 -2.15 -16.60 -8.38
C ARG A 143 -2.08 -15.38 -7.48
N LEU A 144 -3.14 -15.10 -6.71
CA LEU A 144 -3.17 -13.97 -5.77
C LEU A 144 -2.17 -14.15 -4.63
N GLU A 145 -2.01 -15.38 -4.12
CA GLU A 145 -0.98 -15.68 -3.11
C GLU A 145 0.42 -15.48 -3.67
N TRP A 146 0.68 -15.92 -4.90
CA TRP A 146 1.94 -15.68 -5.57
C TRP A 146 2.21 -14.15 -5.71
N VAL A 147 1.23 -13.36 -6.16
CA VAL A 147 1.34 -11.89 -6.24
C VAL A 147 1.57 -11.28 -4.86
N ARG A 148 0.89 -11.79 -3.82
CA ARG A 148 1.09 -11.36 -2.44
C ARG A 148 2.53 -11.57 -1.98
N GLN A 149 3.12 -12.72 -2.27
CA GLN A 149 4.52 -13.01 -1.94
C GLN A 149 5.47 -12.06 -2.66
N LYS A 150 5.28 -11.84 -3.96
CA LYS A 150 6.10 -10.92 -4.74
C LYS A 150 5.99 -9.46 -4.25
N ARG A 151 4.80 -9.04 -3.85
CA ARG A 151 4.59 -7.75 -3.19
C ARG A 151 5.39 -7.63 -1.89
N LEU A 152 5.38 -8.66 -1.05
CA LEU A 152 6.16 -8.67 0.19
C LEU A 152 7.67 -8.65 -0.07
N GLU A 153 8.15 -9.35 -1.09
CA GLU A 153 9.55 -9.27 -1.53
C GLU A 153 9.94 -7.83 -1.92
N VAL A 154 9.12 -7.16 -2.73
CA VAL A 154 9.34 -5.77 -3.13
C VAL A 154 9.38 -4.84 -1.90
N LEU A 155 8.45 -5.00 -0.96
CA LEU A 155 8.41 -4.21 0.27
C LEU A 155 9.65 -4.46 1.14
N ASN A 156 10.07 -5.72 1.30
CA ASN A 156 11.24 -6.09 2.09
C ASN A 156 12.56 -5.61 1.44
N ASN A 157 12.60 -5.53 0.12
CA ASN A 157 13.74 -4.97 -0.60
C ASN A 157 13.76 -3.43 -0.56
N GLY A 158 12.59 -2.80 -0.34
CA GLY A 158 12.46 -1.35 -0.28
C GLY A 158 12.71 -0.76 1.10
N TYR A 159 12.27 -1.44 2.16
CA TYR A 159 12.30 -0.89 3.51
C TYR A 159 13.05 -1.78 4.50
N SER A 160 13.75 -1.16 5.43
CA SER A 160 14.35 -1.85 6.58
C SER A 160 14.26 -1.02 7.84
N LEU A 161 14.12 -1.71 8.97
CA LEU A 161 14.39 -1.15 10.28
C LEU A 161 15.83 -1.51 10.68
N GLY A 162 16.68 -0.50 10.75
CA GLY A 162 18.07 -0.63 11.19
C GLY A 162 18.19 -0.58 12.71
N GLU A 163 19.26 0.02 13.17
CA GLU A 163 19.58 0.07 14.60
C GLU A 163 18.53 0.87 15.42
N THR A 164 18.34 0.42 16.64
CA THR A 164 17.57 1.15 17.65
C THR A 164 18.52 1.68 18.71
N VAL A 165 18.49 2.99 18.97
CA VAL A 165 19.35 3.65 19.95
C VAL A 165 18.48 4.24 21.07
N VAL A 166 18.68 3.75 22.29
CA VAL A 166 18.10 4.37 23.50
C VAL A 166 18.95 5.58 23.87
N THR A 167 18.34 6.76 23.84
CA THR A 167 19.01 8.04 24.14
C THR A 167 18.75 8.53 25.56
N ARG A 168 17.70 8.02 26.20
CA ARG A 168 17.35 8.30 27.60
C ARG A 168 16.62 7.10 28.22
N SER A 169 16.99 6.78 29.46
CA SER A 169 16.28 5.77 30.27
C SER A 169 16.52 6.08 31.74
N ASP A 170 15.70 6.98 32.30
CA ASP A 170 15.77 7.45 33.67
C ASP A 170 14.38 7.77 34.23
N LYS A 171 14.31 8.29 35.45
CA LYS A 171 13.05 8.68 36.10
C LYS A 171 12.27 9.76 35.36
N GLY A 172 12.95 10.55 34.53
CA GLY A 172 12.33 11.60 33.72
C GLY A 172 11.78 11.09 32.41
N GLY A 173 11.99 9.82 32.06
CA GLY A 173 11.38 9.23 30.86
C GLY A 173 12.29 8.25 30.12
N LEU A 174 11.71 7.73 29.04
CA LEU A 174 12.38 6.89 28.05
C LEU A 174 12.41 7.66 26.72
N ALA A 175 13.58 7.73 26.09
CA ALA A 175 13.67 8.24 24.72
C ALA A 175 14.52 7.30 23.87
N PHE A 176 14.08 7.05 22.65
CA PHE A 176 14.78 6.20 21.72
C PHE A 176 14.53 6.64 20.27
N LYS A 177 15.37 6.18 19.39
CA LYS A 177 15.23 6.40 17.93
C LYS A 177 15.48 5.11 17.18
N VAL A 178 14.79 4.94 16.08
CA VAL A 178 14.89 3.79 15.18
C VAL A 178 15.28 4.28 13.81
N LYS A 179 16.25 3.62 13.19
CA LYS A 179 16.68 3.93 11.83
C LYS A 179 15.71 3.29 10.84
N VAL A 180 15.12 4.07 9.95
CA VAL A 180 14.29 3.60 8.84
C VAL A 180 15.06 3.84 7.56
N GLU A 181 15.28 2.78 6.77
CA GLU A 181 16.18 2.79 5.63
C GLU A 181 15.47 2.44 4.34
N ASN A 182 15.88 3.08 3.25
CA ASN A 182 15.58 2.66 1.89
C ASN A 182 16.72 1.75 1.41
N LEU A 183 16.43 0.49 1.17
CA LEU A 183 17.42 -0.49 0.71
C LEU A 183 17.59 -0.51 -0.82
N THR A 184 16.61 0.06 -1.56
CA THR A 184 16.73 0.09 -3.02
C THR A 184 17.66 1.22 -3.48
N ASP A 185 18.40 0.95 -4.55
CA ASP A 185 19.19 1.95 -5.24
C ASP A 185 18.46 2.56 -6.46
N GLY A 186 17.17 2.18 -6.66
CA GLY A 186 16.39 2.50 -7.86
C GLY A 186 15.62 3.81 -7.82
N HIS A 187 14.97 4.11 -6.71
CA HIS A 187 14.12 5.30 -6.55
C HIS A 187 13.80 5.54 -5.07
N ASN A 188 13.09 6.61 -4.80
CA ASN A 188 12.62 6.90 -3.45
C ASN A 188 11.57 5.87 -2.97
N VAL A 189 11.43 5.72 -1.65
CA VAL A 189 10.37 4.92 -1.04
C VAL A 189 9.64 5.75 0.05
N PRO A 190 8.30 5.84 -0.01
CA PRO A 190 7.44 5.48 -1.13
C PRO A 190 7.67 6.36 -2.36
N THR A 191 7.31 5.84 -3.54
CA THR A 191 7.37 6.56 -4.82
C THR A 191 5.97 6.64 -5.46
N GLY A 192 5.86 7.24 -6.63
CA GLY A 192 4.60 7.47 -7.33
C GLY A 192 3.76 8.56 -6.65
N PHE A 193 2.46 8.31 -6.47
CA PHE A 193 1.58 9.23 -5.75
C PHE A 193 1.70 9.03 -4.24
N ALA A 194 2.78 9.60 -3.69
CA ALA A 194 3.17 9.41 -2.29
C ALA A 194 2.12 9.93 -1.27
N ALA A 195 1.16 10.75 -1.69
CA ALA A 195 0.09 11.24 -0.83
C ALA A 195 -0.96 10.16 -0.49
N GLU A 196 -1.08 9.12 -1.33
CA GLU A 196 -1.96 7.97 -1.07
C GLU A 196 -1.24 6.80 -0.40
N ARG A 197 0.07 6.93 -0.15
CA ARG A 197 0.87 5.88 0.48
C ARG A 197 0.90 6.08 1.99
N LEU A 198 0.18 5.23 2.72
CA LEU A 198 0.21 5.23 4.18
C LEU A 198 1.38 4.36 4.65
N VAL A 199 2.55 4.98 4.78
CA VAL A 199 3.78 4.32 5.22
C VAL A 199 4.25 4.98 6.52
N PHE A 200 4.18 4.25 7.63
CA PHE A 200 4.41 4.80 8.97
C PHE A 200 4.95 3.77 9.95
N MET A 201 5.42 4.26 11.09
CA MET A 201 5.88 3.43 12.19
C MET A 201 4.79 3.30 13.26
N GLN A 202 4.42 2.08 13.59
CA GLN A 202 3.59 1.79 14.75
C GLN A 202 4.47 1.38 15.92
N VAL A 203 4.35 2.06 17.04
CA VAL A 203 5.14 1.83 18.26
C VAL A 203 4.24 1.58 19.45
N THR A 204 4.51 0.53 20.19
CA THR A 204 3.87 0.26 21.47
C THR A 204 4.95 0.00 22.52
N VAL A 205 4.93 0.78 23.60
CA VAL A 205 5.80 0.53 24.75
C VAL A 205 4.96 -0.09 25.87
N THR A 206 5.44 -1.22 26.40
CA THR A 206 4.79 -1.96 27.48
C THR A 206 5.67 -2.03 28.71
N ASP A 207 5.06 -2.12 29.89
CA ASP A 207 5.74 -2.44 31.15
C ASP A 207 6.00 -3.95 31.30
N SER A 208 6.57 -4.37 32.41
CA SER A 208 6.89 -5.78 32.71
C SER A 208 5.67 -6.69 32.84
N THR A 209 4.47 -6.14 33.00
CA THR A 209 3.19 -6.88 33.04
C THR A 209 2.55 -7.04 31.68
N GLY A 210 3.10 -6.39 30.65
CA GLY A 210 2.54 -6.35 29.29
C GLY A 210 1.50 -5.23 29.08
N LYS A 211 1.30 -4.37 30.07
CA LYS A 211 0.41 -3.22 29.94
C LYS A 211 1.04 -2.17 29.02
N ALA A 212 0.32 -1.76 27.97
CA ALA A 212 0.73 -0.66 27.11
C ALA A 212 0.68 0.67 27.88
N ILE A 213 1.79 1.39 27.86
CA ILE A 213 1.96 2.69 28.53
C ILE A 213 2.19 3.83 27.54
N PHE A 214 2.53 3.53 26.30
CA PHE A 214 2.68 4.50 25.22
C PHE A 214 2.35 3.84 23.88
N LYS A 215 1.71 4.60 23.01
CA LYS A 215 1.46 4.22 21.62
C LYS A 215 1.68 5.42 20.69
N SER A 216 2.20 5.15 19.51
CA SER A 216 2.27 6.07 18.37
C SER A 216 2.01 5.27 17.10
N GLY A 217 1.35 5.87 16.13
CA GLY A 217 0.93 5.18 14.91
C GLY A 217 -0.23 4.19 15.14
N ASP A 218 -0.99 4.36 16.19
CA ASP A 218 -2.22 3.61 16.39
C ASP A 218 -3.36 4.23 15.57
N TYR A 219 -4.35 3.40 15.24
CA TYR A 219 -5.48 3.78 14.41
C TYR A 219 -6.60 4.42 15.24
N ASP A 220 -7.31 5.33 14.59
CA ASP A 220 -8.60 5.80 15.04
C ASP A 220 -9.71 4.76 14.71
N PRO A 221 -10.97 4.98 15.14
CA PRO A 221 -12.07 4.06 14.83
C PRO A 221 -12.40 3.88 13.35
N ASN A 222 -11.97 4.79 12.48
CA ASN A 222 -12.12 4.68 11.02
C ASN A 222 -10.99 3.88 10.36
N GLY A 223 -9.92 3.58 11.11
CA GLY A 223 -8.72 2.93 10.59
C GLY A 223 -7.66 3.88 10.05
N ASP A 224 -7.82 5.20 10.28
CA ASP A 224 -6.79 6.20 9.95
C ASP A 224 -5.77 6.33 11.08
N VAL A 225 -4.55 6.74 10.76
CA VAL A 225 -3.59 7.15 11.80
C VAL A 225 -4.04 8.48 12.40
N ARG A 226 -3.71 8.72 13.67
CA ARG A 226 -4.11 9.94 14.39
C ARG A 226 -3.27 11.16 13.99
N ASP A 227 -3.32 11.51 12.71
CA ASP A 227 -2.69 12.70 12.15
C ASP A 227 -3.72 13.83 11.85
N HIS A 228 -3.32 14.84 11.12
CA HIS A 228 -4.18 15.97 10.74
C HIS A 228 -5.28 15.61 9.72
N GLU A 229 -5.27 14.40 9.18
CA GLU A 229 -6.30 13.91 8.25
C GLU A 229 -7.37 13.07 8.95
N SER A 230 -7.10 12.57 10.16
CA SER A 230 -8.08 11.85 10.96
C SER A 230 -9.28 12.73 11.31
N ALA A 231 -10.47 12.25 10.98
CA ALA A 231 -11.73 12.94 11.32
C ALA A 231 -11.88 13.10 12.84
N TYR A 232 -11.46 12.13 13.62
CA TYR A 232 -11.51 12.15 15.08
C TYR A 232 -10.56 13.19 15.69
N VAL A 233 -9.39 13.38 15.09
CA VAL A 233 -8.43 14.42 15.50
C VAL A 233 -8.95 15.80 15.11
N ILE A 234 -9.48 15.95 13.89
CA ILE A 234 -10.05 17.21 13.39
C ILE A 234 -11.21 17.68 14.28
N ASN A 235 -12.07 16.75 14.70
CA ASN A 235 -13.23 17.03 15.57
C ASN A 235 -12.84 17.23 17.04
N GLY A 236 -11.63 16.88 17.44
CA GLY A 236 -11.16 16.94 18.84
C GLY A 236 -11.56 15.74 19.69
N ASP A 237 -12.06 14.66 19.08
CA ASP A 237 -12.46 13.43 19.78
C ASP A 237 -11.25 12.59 20.20
N LEU A 238 -10.15 12.68 19.46
CA LEU A 238 -8.88 12.03 19.76
C LEU A 238 -7.73 13.04 19.70
N PRO A 239 -6.68 12.86 20.51
CA PRO A 239 -5.50 13.70 20.43
C PRO A 239 -4.68 13.38 19.16
N LEU A 240 -4.08 14.42 18.59
CA LEU A 240 -3.06 14.27 17.55
C LEU A 240 -1.89 13.43 18.07
N ASP A 241 -1.39 12.53 17.25
CA ASP A 241 -0.12 11.84 17.51
C ASP A 241 1.03 12.70 16.98
N ASP A 242 1.59 13.53 17.84
CA ASP A 242 2.68 14.46 17.52
C ASP A 242 4.04 13.75 17.31
N GLN A 243 4.13 12.46 17.64
CA GLN A 243 5.32 11.63 17.45
C GLN A 243 5.18 10.64 16.28
N LEU A 244 4.10 10.70 15.54
CA LEU A 244 3.89 9.85 14.38
C LEU A 244 5.04 10.03 13.38
N PHE A 245 5.80 8.98 13.16
CA PHE A 245 6.75 8.91 12.05
C PHE A 245 6.04 8.33 10.84
N ASP A 246 5.93 9.12 9.78
CA ASP A 246 5.39 8.69 8.50
C ASP A 246 6.24 9.18 7.33
N LEU A 247 6.10 8.50 6.19
CA LEU A 247 6.71 8.85 4.91
C LEU A 247 5.66 9.32 3.88
N ARG A 248 4.44 9.54 4.31
CA ARG A 248 3.33 9.99 3.46
C ARG A 248 3.65 11.37 2.89
N GLY A 249 3.38 11.55 1.60
CA GLY A 249 3.43 12.86 0.95
C GLY A 249 2.28 13.74 1.46
N ARG A 250 2.57 15.01 1.72
CA ARG A 250 1.56 15.99 2.16
C ARG A 250 1.30 17.00 1.06
N ILE A 251 0.03 17.27 0.78
CA ILE A 251 -0.35 18.33 -0.16
C ILE A 251 -0.32 19.65 0.58
N LEU A 252 0.54 20.54 0.16
CA LEU A 252 0.68 21.89 0.71
C LEU A 252 0.07 22.90 -0.24
N VAL A 253 -0.69 23.85 0.31
CA VAL A 253 -1.30 24.95 -0.42
C VAL A 253 -0.77 26.29 0.08
N THR A 254 -0.59 27.26 -0.83
CA THR A 254 -0.18 28.61 -0.47
C THR A 254 -1.30 29.30 0.31
N ASN A 255 -0.95 29.88 1.45
CA ASN A 255 -1.87 30.66 2.24
C ASN A 255 -1.97 32.10 1.69
N SER A 256 -3.15 32.68 1.69
CA SER A 256 -3.40 34.08 1.26
C SER A 256 -2.59 35.13 2.05
N ARG A 257 -2.15 34.80 3.25
CA ARG A 257 -1.30 35.66 4.10
C ARG A 257 0.19 35.37 4.00
N GLY A 258 0.60 34.57 3.02
CA GLY A 258 1.97 34.05 2.86
C GLY A 258 2.21 32.77 3.65
N GLY A 259 3.25 32.03 3.25
CA GLY A 259 3.54 30.69 3.77
C GLY A 259 2.68 29.60 3.14
N GLU A 260 2.88 28.38 3.61
CA GLU A 260 2.19 27.21 3.15
C GLU A 260 1.47 26.53 4.32
N ARG A 261 0.37 25.84 4.03
CA ARG A 261 -0.34 24.98 4.97
C ARG A 261 -0.64 23.64 4.32
N GLU A 262 -0.76 22.61 5.13
CA GLU A 262 -1.26 21.31 4.68
C GLU A 262 -2.73 21.43 4.26
N ARG A 263 -3.05 20.81 3.14
CA ARG A 263 -4.42 20.64 2.67
C ARG A 263 -4.91 19.27 3.07
N VAL A 264 -5.78 19.23 4.03
CA VAL A 264 -6.49 18.02 4.41
C VAL A 264 -7.61 17.79 3.40
N ILE A 265 -7.64 16.60 2.83
CA ILE A 265 -8.73 16.15 1.97
C ILE A 265 -9.67 15.30 2.84
N PRO A 266 -10.82 15.84 3.27
CA PRO A 266 -11.61 15.24 4.36
C PRO A 266 -12.42 14.00 3.95
N VAL A 267 -12.17 13.43 2.78
CA VAL A 267 -12.93 12.28 2.30
C VAL A 267 -11.93 11.21 1.80
N PRO A 268 -11.85 10.06 2.47
CA PRO A 268 -11.24 8.89 1.88
C PRO A 268 -12.06 8.51 0.64
N TYR A 269 -11.43 8.47 -0.52
CA TYR A 269 -12.14 8.12 -1.73
C TYR A 269 -11.36 7.12 -2.57
N PRO A 270 -12.04 6.11 -3.07
CA PRO A 270 -11.52 5.36 -4.19
C PRO A 270 -11.34 6.32 -5.38
N ILE A 271 -10.23 6.26 -6.05
CA ILE A 271 -9.89 7.10 -7.22
C ILE A 271 -11.04 7.16 -8.23
N THR A 272 -11.78 6.07 -8.39
CA THR A 272 -12.94 5.95 -9.27
C THR A 272 -14.11 6.86 -8.92
N THR A 273 -14.23 7.31 -7.67
CA THR A 273 -15.35 8.15 -7.21
C THR A 273 -15.00 9.63 -7.16
N ILE A 274 -13.74 10.01 -7.33
CA ILE A 274 -13.29 11.41 -7.32
C ILE A 274 -14.11 12.30 -8.25
N PRO A 275 -14.36 11.95 -9.52
CA PRO A 275 -15.12 12.79 -10.44
C PRO A 275 -16.57 12.99 -10.00
N PHE A 276 -17.14 12.05 -9.25
CA PHE A 276 -18.55 12.05 -8.85
C PHE A 276 -18.79 12.68 -7.49
N LEU A 277 -17.86 12.51 -6.56
CA LEU A 277 -17.99 13.04 -5.20
C LEU A 277 -17.62 14.52 -5.09
N ARG A 278 -17.04 15.11 -6.12
CA ARG A 278 -16.50 16.46 -6.03
C ARG A 278 -16.77 17.36 -7.22
N PRO A 279 -18.00 17.49 -7.68
CA PRO A 279 -18.31 18.46 -8.73
C PRO A 279 -18.05 19.90 -8.27
N THR A 280 -18.04 20.15 -6.95
CA THR A 280 -17.86 21.48 -6.35
C THR A 280 -16.46 21.70 -5.78
N THR A 281 -15.71 20.67 -5.48
CA THR A 281 -14.32 20.82 -5.08
C THR A 281 -13.49 20.99 -6.34
N ARG A 282 -13.41 22.20 -6.80
CA ARG A 282 -12.37 22.58 -7.76
C ARG A 282 -11.03 22.42 -7.06
N SER A 283 -10.58 21.17 -6.98
CA SER A 283 -9.21 20.91 -6.64
C SER A 283 -8.39 21.54 -7.73
N LEU A 284 -7.52 22.47 -7.40
CA LEU A 284 -6.57 23.06 -8.34
C LEU A 284 -5.71 21.98 -9.01
N ILE A 285 -5.56 20.85 -8.36
CA ILE A 285 -4.92 19.64 -8.90
C ILE A 285 -5.65 19.14 -10.15
N LEU A 286 -6.98 19.21 -10.20
CA LEU A 286 -7.79 18.63 -11.28
C LEU A 286 -8.25 19.65 -12.33
N THR A 287 -8.23 20.95 -12.05
CA THR A 287 -8.85 21.98 -12.90
C THR A 287 -7.92 22.65 -13.89
N GLY A 288 -6.63 22.37 -13.86
CA GLY A 288 -5.65 22.98 -14.76
C GLY A 288 -5.28 24.41 -14.42
N GLU A 289 -5.67 24.94 -13.27
CA GLU A 289 -5.22 26.24 -12.78
C GLU A 289 -3.73 26.24 -12.40
N SER A 290 -3.10 27.40 -12.31
CA SER A 290 -1.70 27.53 -11.88
C SER A 290 -1.47 26.84 -10.54
N PRO A 291 -0.37 26.10 -10.39
CA PRO A 291 -0.13 25.35 -9.17
C PRO A 291 0.17 26.29 -8.02
N VAL A 292 -0.80 26.47 -7.14
CA VAL A 292 -0.63 27.04 -5.80
C VAL A 292 -0.43 25.93 -4.77
N GLU A 293 -0.37 24.69 -5.24
CA GLU A 293 -0.27 23.46 -4.46
C GLU A 293 0.98 22.70 -4.89
N ARG A 294 1.58 21.99 -3.95
CA ARG A 294 2.68 21.04 -4.21
C ARG A 294 2.59 19.86 -3.26
N ILE A 295 3.19 18.76 -3.64
CA ILE A 295 3.40 17.63 -2.72
C ILE A 295 4.73 17.85 -2.00
N ASN A 296 4.65 17.92 -0.66
CA ASN A 296 5.82 17.80 0.19
C ASN A 296 6.16 16.32 0.35
N ARG A 297 7.11 15.84 -0.42
CA ARG A 297 7.53 14.44 -0.40
C ARG A 297 8.38 14.17 0.85
N ARG A 298 7.95 13.18 1.63
CA ARG A 298 8.65 12.77 2.85
C ARG A 298 9.40 11.44 2.67
N SER A 299 9.38 10.91 1.45
CA SER A 299 10.04 9.66 1.08
C SER A 299 11.54 9.64 1.41
N LEU A 300 12.10 8.44 1.45
CA LEU A 300 13.53 8.19 1.60
C LEU A 300 14.16 8.11 0.23
N ALA A 301 15.23 8.84 -0.02
CA ALA A 301 16.02 8.73 -1.24
C ALA A 301 16.69 7.32 -1.35
N PRO A 302 17.11 6.90 -2.54
CA PRO A 302 17.82 5.64 -2.72
C PRO A 302 18.99 5.49 -1.74
N LEU A 303 19.07 4.37 -1.02
CA LEU A 303 20.10 4.04 -0.05
C LEU A 303 20.23 5.03 1.12
N ASP A 304 19.24 5.88 1.33
CA ASP A 304 19.21 6.86 2.41
C ASP A 304 18.37 6.36 3.60
N PHE A 305 18.39 7.11 4.71
CA PHE A 305 17.67 6.76 5.93
C PHE A 305 17.14 7.99 6.67
N LYS A 306 16.15 7.73 7.53
CA LYS A 306 15.66 8.69 8.53
C LYS A 306 15.57 8.06 9.90
N TRP A 307 15.65 8.90 10.94
CA TRP A 307 15.42 8.47 12.31
C TRP A 307 13.98 8.74 12.73
N ALA A 308 13.23 7.69 13.03
CA ALA A 308 12.00 7.78 13.80
C ALA A 308 12.37 7.98 15.27
N LYS A 309 11.86 9.02 15.92
CA LYS A 309 12.24 9.42 17.28
C LYS A 309 11.02 9.40 18.19
N TYR A 310 11.16 8.78 19.33
CA TYR A 310 10.09 8.61 20.31
C TYR A 310 10.52 9.00 21.70
N LYS A 311 9.56 9.56 22.46
CA LYS A 311 9.75 10.05 23.81
C LYS A 311 8.55 9.62 24.66
N VAL A 312 8.82 8.92 25.74
CA VAL A 312 7.82 8.52 26.72
C VAL A 312 8.13 9.28 27.99
N ASP A 313 7.23 10.14 28.43
CA ASP A 313 7.45 10.95 29.64
C ASP A 313 7.45 10.07 30.91
N GLY A 314 8.19 10.52 31.92
CA GLY A 314 8.37 9.77 33.15
C GLY A 314 7.08 9.45 33.88
N ASP A 315 6.08 10.32 33.77
CA ASP A 315 4.76 10.13 34.38
C ASP A 315 4.00 8.93 33.79
N LEU A 316 4.30 8.54 32.56
CA LEU A 316 3.77 7.35 31.90
C LEU A 316 4.48 6.06 32.33
N LEU A 317 5.68 6.16 32.90
CA LEU A 317 6.47 5.03 33.37
C LEU A 317 5.96 4.55 34.73
N THR A 318 4.68 4.27 34.86
CA THR A 318 4.00 3.94 36.13
C THR A 318 4.20 2.48 36.59
N GLY A 319 4.59 1.61 35.69
CA GLY A 319 4.82 0.18 35.99
C GLY A 319 6.27 -0.12 36.37
N LYS A 320 6.53 -1.39 36.65
CA LYS A 320 7.90 -1.87 36.86
C LYS A 320 8.57 -2.18 35.51
N GLY A 321 9.83 -1.83 35.37
CA GLY A 321 10.65 -2.29 34.24
C GLY A 321 10.94 -3.81 34.32
N PRO A 322 11.50 -4.41 33.27
CA PRO A 322 11.95 -3.72 32.06
C PRO A 322 10.77 -3.28 31.15
N TYR A 323 10.93 -2.13 30.54
CA TYR A 323 10.00 -1.68 29.49
C TYR A 323 10.42 -2.28 28.17
N LYS A 324 9.43 -2.66 27.34
CA LYS A 324 9.65 -3.22 25.99
C LYS A 324 8.99 -2.32 24.97
N ALA A 325 9.73 -1.93 23.94
CA ALA A 325 9.20 -1.24 22.78
C ALA A 325 9.05 -2.25 21.63
N LYS A 326 7.83 -2.43 21.15
CA LYS A 326 7.53 -3.13 19.89
C LYS A 326 7.37 -2.08 18.81
N MET A 327 8.01 -2.30 17.67
CA MET A 327 8.00 -1.40 16.52
C MET A 327 7.68 -2.19 15.26
N ASP A 328 6.60 -1.81 14.60
CA ASP A 328 6.17 -2.39 13.34
C ASP A 328 6.16 -1.27 12.29
N PHE A 329 6.82 -1.50 11.15
CA PHE A 329 6.78 -0.56 10.04
C PHE A 329 5.71 -1.01 9.07
N ILE A 330 4.71 -0.17 8.89
CA ILE A 330 3.50 -0.47 8.14
C ILE A 330 3.57 0.20 6.77
N ALA A 331 3.29 -0.54 5.72
CA ALA A 331 3.16 -0.02 4.38
C ALA A 331 1.77 -0.39 3.83
N GLY A 332 0.97 0.61 3.55
CA GLY A 332 -0.40 0.49 3.08
C GLY A 332 -0.78 1.62 2.13
N MET A 333 -2.05 1.63 1.76
CA MET A 333 -2.70 2.74 1.07
C MET A 333 -3.66 3.43 2.04
N ALA A 334 -3.78 4.75 1.92
CA ALA A 334 -4.71 5.56 2.70
C ALA A 334 -6.13 5.44 2.16
#